data_277a7d1119a5d706eafc5886896b5b24
#
_entry.id   277a7d1119a5d706eafc5886896b5b24
#
_cell.length_a   1.000
_cell.length_b   1.000
_cell.length_c   1.000
_cell.angle_alpha   90.00
_cell.angle_beta   90.00
_cell.angle_gamma   90.00
#
_symmetry.space_group_name_H-M   'P 1'
#
loop_
_entity.id
_entity.type
_entity.pdbx_description
1 polymer ?
#
loop_
_entity_poly.entity_id
_entity_poly.type
_entity_poly.pdbx_seq_one_letter_code
_entity_poly.pdbx_strand_id
1 'polypeptide(L)'
;TSAGSVVGALYAGGMDAYALQQKAVALDEASIRDVSLFSGGLVKGQKLQDYVNAQLGQRTFAQLKKPFAAVATRLEDGQRTVFVRGNVGQAVRASSAIPGVFEAVTIDKFHYVDGGVVSPVPVDAARELGADIVIAVDISTKPTGAADAGSLLGNVNRSIAIMGQKLGAAELARADIVIRPAVNDIGPADFEQRNRAILEGERAAQAALPQIRAKIAALQAQRLAQARAQAEARAVQQREAERKARCAQQSGWLDKWRRDPDCRAN
;
A
#
# COMPACT_ATOMS: atom_id res chain seq x y z
N THR A 1 -4.83 -4.52 -0.18
CA THR A 1 -5.90 -5.32 -0.80
C THR A 1 -6.29 -6.45 0.13
N SER A 2 -7.60 -6.78 0.21
CA SER A 2 -8.16 -7.93 0.94
C SER A 2 -7.65 -8.06 2.40
N ALA A 3 -7.19 -9.23 2.84
CA ALA A 3 -6.65 -9.43 4.19
C ALA A 3 -5.56 -8.40 4.58
N GLY A 4 -4.73 -7.99 3.61
CA GLY A 4 -3.75 -6.94 3.81
C GLY A 4 -4.37 -5.58 4.16
N SER A 5 -5.60 -5.29 3.69
CA SER A 5 -6.31 -4.05 4.05
C SER A 5 -6.78 -4.07 5.51
N VAL A 6 -7.17 -5.23 6.03
CA VAL A 6 -7.53 -5.39 7.47
C VAL A 6 -6.32 -5.08 8.36
N VAL A 7 -5.20 -5.74 8.10
CA VAL A 7 -3.95 -5.53 8.86
C VAL A 7 -3.45 -4.10 8.73
N GLY A 8 -3.46 -3.56 7.51
CA GLY A 8 -3.04 -2.20 7.23
C GLY A 8 -3.88 -1.14 7.94
N ALA A 9 -5.21 -1.32 7.99
CA ALA A 9 -6.11 -0.43 8.70
C ALA A 9 -5.82 -0.39 10.21
N LEU A 10 -5.66 -1.56 10.83
CA LEU A 10 -5.37 -1.66 12.26
C LEU A 10 -3.99 -1.07 12.61
N TYR A 11 -2.98 -1.33 11.78
CA TYR A 11 -1.65 -0.73 11.90
C TYR A 11 -1.70 0.80 11.74
N ALA A 12 -2.42 1.29 10.75
CA ALA A 12 -2.59 2.73 10.53
C ALA A 12 -3.38 3.40 11.67
N GLY A 13 -4.30 2.67 12.30
CA GLY A 13 -5.00 3.08 13.51
C GLY A 13 -4.10 3.24 14.73
N GLY A 14 -2.88 2.69 14.68
CA GLY A 14 -1.85 2.82 15.71
C GLY A 14 -1.61 1.56 16.53
N MET A 15 -2.11 0.40 16.11
CA MET A 15 -1.71 -0.86 16.72
C MET A 15 -0.25 -1.16 16.37
N ASP A 16 0.54 -1.56 17.34
CA ASP A 16 1.88 -2.09 17.13
C ASP A 16 1.84 -3.58 16.71
N ALA A 17 3.00 -4.14 16.41
CA ALA A 17 3.11 -5.53 15.96
C ALA A 17 2.58 -6.53 16.99
N TYR A 18 2.82 -6.28 18.28
CA TYR A 18 2.34 -7.14 19.35
C TYR A 18 0.82 -7.11 19.47
N ALA A 19 0.21 -5.93 19.46
CA ALA A 19 -1.24 -5.78 19.48
C ALA A 19 -1.92 -6.44 18.26
N LEU A 20 -1.32 -6.28 17.06
CA LEU A 20 -1.79 -6.95 15.85
C LEU A 20 -1.75 -8.48 15.98
N GLN A 21 -0.64 -9.03 16.50
CA GLN A 21 -0.49 -10.45 16.73
C GLN A 21 -1.54 -10.97 17.72
N GLN A 22 -1.73 -10.29 18.84
CA GLN A 22 -2.75 -10.64 19.83
C GLN A 22 -4.16 -10.67 19.21
N LYS A 23 -4.47 -9.68 18.38
CA LYS A 23 -5.76 -9.63 17.67
C LYS A 23 -5.91 -10.77 16.66
N ALA A 24 -4.85 -11.07 15.89
CA ALA A 24 -4.87 -12.17 14.93
C ALA A 24 -5.04 -13.54 15.61
N VAL A 25 -4.38 -13.76 16.75
CA VAL A 25 -4.49 -15.02 17.52
C VAL A 25 -5.87 -15.15 18.19
N ALA A 26 -6.42 -14.05 18.70
CA ALA A 26 -7.71 -14.03 19.37
C ALA A 26 -8.91 -13.97 18.40
N LEU A 27 -8.67 -13.81 17.09
CA LEU A 27 -9.74 -13.68 16.12
C LEU A 27 -10.53 -14.98 15.99
N ASP A 28 -11.80 -14.91 16.31
CA ASP A 28 -12.77 -15.99 16.06
C ASP A 28 -13.42 -15.77 14.69
N GLU A 29 -13.39 -16.79 13.83
CA GLU A 29 -14.01 -16.78 12.51
C GLU A 29 -15.47 -16.36 12.55
N ALA A 30 -16.24 -16.88 13.52
CA ALA A 30 -17.65 -16.57 13.70
C ALA A 30 -17.90 -15.08 13.99
N SER A 31 -16.91 -14.39 14.54
CA SER A 31 -17.01 -12.94 14.85
C SER A 31 -16.93 -12.03 13.63
N ILE A 32 -16.40 -12.53 12.51
CA ILE A 32 -16.21 -11.75 11.27
C ILE A 32 -17.03 -12.27 10.08
N ARG A 33 -17.72 -13.41 10.22
CA ARG A 33 -18.57 -13.99 9.16
C ARG A 33 -20.04 -13.85 9.48
N ASP A 34 -20.79 -13.32 8.53
CA ASP A 34 -22.25 -13.19 8.55
C ASP A 34 -22.82 -13.80 7.26
N VAL A 35 -23.31 -15.02 7.35
CA VAL A 35 -23.88 -15.74 6.19
C VAL A 35 -25.31 -15.28 5.95
N SER A 36 -25.62 -14.92 4.70
CA SER A 36 -26.99 -14.54 4.26
C SER A 36 -27.70 -15.74 3.64
N LEU A 37 -28.81 -16.12 4.22
CA LEU A 37 -29.69 -17.14 3.64
C LEU A 37 -30.44 -16.65 2.38
N PHE A 38 -30.65 -15.33 2.26
CA PHE A 38 -31.36 -14.72 1.14
C PHE A 38 -30.50 -14.55 -0.12
N SER A 39 -29.18 -14.52 0.02
CA SER A 39 -28.21 -14.36 -1.07
C SER A 39 -27.55 -15.67 -1.49
N GLY A 40 -28.22 -16.80 -1.31
CA GLY A 40 -27.66 -18.09 -1.70
C GLY A 40 -26.48 -18.56 -0.86
N GLY A 41 -26.36 -18.08 0.41
CA GLY A 41 -25.31 -18.47 1.34
C GLY A 41 -24.04 -17.62 1.28
N LEU A 42 -24.06 -16.50 0.56
CA LEU A 42 -22.93 -15.55 0.56
C LEU A 42 -22.79 -14.84 1.91
N VAL A 43 -21.55 -14.49 2.26
CA VAL A 43 -21.22 -13.72 3.46
C VAL A 43 -21.47 -12.23 3.17
N LYS A 44 -22.25 -11.55 4.01
CA LYS A 44 -22.51 -10.09 3.83
C LYS A 44 -21.28 -9.23 4.06
N GLY A 45 -20.40 -9.67 4.96
CA GLY A 45 -19.20 -8.92 5.34
C GLY A 45 -19.46 -7.71 6.22
N GLN A 46 -20.69 -7.52 6.71
CA GLN A 46 -21.01 -6.42 7.62
C GLN A 46 -20.28 -6.60 8.96
N LYS A 47 -20.19 -7.82 9.47
CA LYS A 47 -19.43 -8.12 10.69
C LYS A 47 -17.95 -7.74 10.55
N LEU A 48 -17.32 -7.97 9.39
CA LEU A 48 -15.95 -7.55 9.14
C LEU A 48 -15.81 -6.01 9.21
N GLN A 49 -16.74 -5.29 8.57
CA GLN A 49 -16.79 -3.83 8.64
C GLN A 49 -16.93 -3.35 10.10
N ASP A 50 -17.87 -3.91 10.85
CA ASP A 50 -18.15 -3.52 12.22
C ASP A 50 -16.97 -3.85 13.14
N TYR A 51 -16.33 -5.01 12.94
CA TYR A 51 -15.09 -5.37 13.63
C TYR A 51 -13.99 -4.34 13.42
N VAL A 52 -13.67 -4.01 12.16
CA VAL A 52 -12.62 -3.04 11.86
C VAL A 52 -12.96 -1.67 12.45
N ASN A 53 -14.19 -1.19 12.30
CA ASN A 53 -14.63 0.08 12.87
C ASN A 53 -14.54 0.10 14.39
N ALA A 54 -14.92 -0.98 15.08
CA ALA A 54 -14.78 -1.11 16.52
C ALA A 54 -13.32 -1.07 16.98
N GLN A 55 -12.44 -1.82 16.30
CA GLN A 55 -11.00 -1.81 16.62
C GLN A 55 -10.36 -0.43 16.41
N LEU A 56 -10.86 0.36 15.47
CA LEU A 56 -10.39 1.71 15.18
C LEU A 56 -11.07 2.79 16.02
N GLY A 57 -12.05 2.45 16.88
CA GLY A 57 -12.85 3.42 17.61
C GLY A 57 -13.66 4.35 16.70
N GLN A 58 -14.23 3.78 15.63
CA GLN A 58 -15.06 4.49 14.62
C GLN A 58 -14.32 5.61 13.85
N ARG A 59 -12.98 5.57 13.80
CA ARG A 59 -12.19 6.59 13.11
C ARG A 59 -12.34 6.51 11.59
N THR A 60 -12.36 7.67 10.96
CA THR A 60 -12.25 7.82 9.50
C THR A 60 -10.78 7.76 9.05
N PHE A 61 -10.53 7.67 7.74
CA PHE A 61 -9.17 7.71 7.20
C PHE A 61 -8.36 8.92 7.68
N ALA A 62 -8.96 10.11 7.74
CA ALA A 62 -8.29 11.33 8.18
C ALA A 62 -7.88 11.33 9.66
N GLN A 63 -8.48 10.46 10.46
CA GLN A 63 -8.21 10.34 11.90
C GLN A 63 -7.25 9.20 12.24
N LEU A 64 -6.78 8.44 11.24
CA LEU A 64 -5.77 7.41 11.45
C LEU A 64 -4.42 8.04 11.78
N LYS A 65 -3.61 7.34 12.56
CA LYS A 65 -2.27 7.80 12.98
C LYS A 65 -1.24 7.75 11.83
N LYS A 66 -1.50 6.94 10.81
CA LYS A 66 -0.63 6.80 9.62
C LYS A 66 -1.50 6.84 8.37
N PRO A 67 -0.98 7.32 7.24
CA PRO A 67 -1.66 7.22 5.96
C PRO A 67 -2.03 5.77 5.66
N PHE A 68 -3.24 5.56 5.16
CA PHE A 68 -3.76 4.24 4.79
C PHE A 68 -4.59 4.34 3.51
N ALA A 69 -4.55 3.29 2.71
CA ALA A 69 -5.43 3.11 1.58
C ALA A 69 -5.92 1.66 1.50
N ALA A 70 -7.19 1.47 1.16
CA ALA A 70 -7.75 0.17 0.81
C ALA A 70 -8.05 0.12 -0.68
N VAL A 71 -7.73 -0.99 -1.34
CA VAL A 71 -7.91 -1.15 -2.79
C VAL A 71 -9.02 -2.15 -3.05
N ALA A 72 -10.00 -1.76 -3.87
CA ALA A 72 -11.10 -2.60 -4.32
C ALA A 72 -11.25 -2.52 -5.85
N THR A 73 -12.04 -3.44 -6.41
CA THR A 73 -12.40 -3.46 -7.82
C THR A 73 -13.82 -2.95 -7.99
N ARG A 74 -14.04 -1.94 -8.82
CA ARG A 74 -15.38 -1.47 -9.18
C ARG A 74 -15.96 -2.37 -10.26
N LEU A 75 -17.15 -2.91 -10.03
CA LEU A 75 -17.77 -3.89 -10.94
C LEU A 75 -18.25 -3.28 -12.25
N GLU A 76 -18.66 -2.02 -12.25
CA GLU A 76 -19.25 -1.37 -13.43
C GLU A 76 -18.27 -1.25 -14.61
N ASP A 77 -16.97 -1.16 -14.32
CA ASP A 77 -15.97 -0.92 -15.38
C ASP A 77 -14.63 -1.65 -15.13
N GLY A 78 -14.54 -2.44 -14.06
CA GLY A 78 -13.33 -3.17 -13.71
C GLY A 78 -12.18 -2.29 -13.22
N GLN A 79 -12.43 -1.02 -12.91
CA GLN A 79 -11.36 -0.13 -12.47
C GLN A 79 -10.92 -0.42 -11.04
N ARG A 80 -9.61 -0.33 -10.81
CA ARG A 80 -9.03 -0.27 -9.47
C ARG A 80 -9.48 1.00 -8.76
N THR A 81 -10.12 0.86 -7.61
CA THR A 81 -10.51 1.99 -6.75
C THR A 81 -9.64 2.00 -5.50
N VAL A 82 -8.99 3.14 -5.22
CA VAL A 82 -8.14 3.36 -4.05
C VAL A 82 -8.91 4.24 -3.06
N PHE A 83 -9.40 3.65 -2.00
CA PHE A 83 -10.10 4.36 -0.92
C PHE A 83 -9.09 4.98 0.04
N VAL A 84 -9.14 6.30 0.18
CA VAL A 84 -8.30 7.11 1.10
C VAL A 84 -9.14 8.02 1.99
N ARG A 85 -10.46 7.92 1.92
CA ARG A 85 -11.43 8.75 2.67
C ARG A 85 -12.71 7.98 2.95
N GLY A 86 -13.52 8.50 3.88
CA GLY A 86 -14.78 7.90 4.28
C GLY A 86 -14.61 6.93 5.46
N ASN A 87 -15.49 5.92 5.53
CA ASN A 87 -15.47 4.89 6.57
C ASN A 87 -14.43 3.82 6.26
N VAL A 88 -13.50 3.60 7.19
CA VAL A 88 -12.37 2.66 6.99
C VAL A 88 -12.87 1.22 6.91
N GLY A 89 -13.76 0.81 7.81
CA GLY A 89 -14.31 -0.55 7.82
C GLY A 89 -15.10 -0.87 6.55
N GLN A 90 -15.85 0.09 6.02
CA GLN A 90 -16.57 -0.08 4.76
C GLN A 90 -15.61 -0.27 3.56
N ALA A 91 -14.54 0.52 3.50
CA ALA A 91 -13.52 0.39 2.46
C ALA A 91 -12.77 -0.96 2.58
N VAL A 92 -12.45 -1.39 3.80
CA VAL A 92 -11.84 -2.72 4.05
C VAL A 92 -12.78 -3.85 3.65
N ARG A 93 -14.09 -3.73 3.97
CA ARG A 93 -15.10 -4.69 3.53
C ARG A 93 -15.15 -4.79 2.01
N ALA A 94 -15.20 -3.66 1.30
CA ALA A 94 -15.17 -3.62 -0.16
C ALA A 94 -13.89 -4.26 -0.73
N SER A 95 -12.73 -3.95 -0.11
CA SER A 95 -11.43 -4.51 -0.49
C SER A 95 -11.32 -6.03 -0.27
N SER A 96 -12.16 -6.60 0.60
CA SER A 96 -12.14 -8.01 1.00
C SER A 96 -13.36 -8.80 0.50
N ALA A 97 -14.20 -8.21 -0.36
CA ALA A 97 -15.42 -8.83 -0.86
C ALA A 97 -15.11 -9.80 -2.01
N ILE A 98 -14.56 -10.98 -1.69
CA ILE A 98 -14.17 -12.03 -2.65
C ILE A 98 -15.41 -12.48 -3.45
N PRO A 99 -15.40 -12.42 -4.79
CA PRO A 99 -16.50 -12.89 -5.64
C PRO A 99 -16.81 -14.36 -5.37
N GLY A 100 -18.11 -14.69 -5.26
CA GLY A 100 -18.57 -16.05 -4.94
C GLY A 100 -18.50 -16.46 -3.47
N VAL A 101 -17.86 -15.62 -2.61
CA VAL A 101 -17.81 -15.85 -1.15
C VAL A 101 -18.56 -14.73 -0.42
N PHE A 102 -18.34 -13.48 -0.81
CA PHE A 102 -18.97 -12.31 -0.22
C PHE A 102 -19.93 -11.63 -1.20
N GLU A 103 -20.92 -10.95 -0.65
CA GLU A 103 -21.74 -10.00 -1.40
C GLU A 103 -20.89 -8.81 -1.83
N ALA A 104 -21.16 -8.28 -3.04
CA ALA A 104 -20.56 -7.02 -3.47
C ALA A 104 -20.98 -5.87 -2.54
N VAL A 105 -20.10 -4.94 -2.30
CA VAL A 105 -20.33 -3.81 -1.38
C VAL A 105 -20.75 -2.58 -2.18
N THR A 106 -21.95 -2.07 -1.90
CA THR A 106 -22.40 -0.81 -2.50
C THR A 106 -21.86 0.37 -1.70
N ILE A 107 -21.12 1.25 -2.38
CA ILE A 107 -20.67 2.55 -1.84
C ILE A 107 -21.12 3.62 -2.83
N ASP A 108 -21.92 4.56 -2.33
CA ASP A 108 -22.63 5.54 -3.16
C ASP A 108 -23.51 4.82 -4.22
N LYS A 109 -23.15 4.92 -5.49
CA LYS A 109 -23.89 4.30 -6.61
C LYS A 109 -23.13 3.14 -7.29
N PHE A 110 -21.98 2.76 -6.78
CA PHE A 110 -21.11 1.75 -7.38
C PHE A 110 -21.02 0.49 -6.52
N HIS A 111 -20.78 -0.63 -7.18
CA HIS A 111 -20.60 -1.93 -6.56
C HIS A 111 -19.11 -2.31 -6.58
N TYR A 112 -18.63 -2.78 -5.44
CA TYR A 112 -17.23 -3.12 -5.27
C TYR A 112 -17.06 -4.57 -4.82
N VAL A 113 -16.04 -5.19 -5.36
CA VAL A 113 -15.56 -6.51 -4.96
C VAL A 113 -14.08 -6.44 -4.60
N ASP A 114 -13.52 -7.55 -4.12
CA ASP A 114 -12.13 -7.66 -3.70
C ASP A 114 -11.15 -7.03 -4.72
N GLY A 115 -10.23 -6.24 -4.21
CA GLY A 115 -9.22 -5.60 -5.03
C GLY A 115 -8.30 -6.58 -5.74
N GLY A 116 -8.19 -7.81 -5.25
CA GLY A 116 -7.38 -8.87 -5.86
C GLY A 116 -7.82 -9.28 -7.26
N VAL A 117 -9.04 -8.91 -7.67
CA VAL A 117 -9.54 -9.13 -9.04
C VAL A 117 -8.69 -8.35 -10.07
N VAL A 118 -8.23 -7.13 -9.74
CA VAL A 118 -7.45 -6.27 -10.66
C VAL A 118 -6.09 -5.84 -10.13
N SER A 119 -5.89 -5.85 -8.81
CA SER A 119 -4.67 -5.37 -8.15
C SER A 119 -4.43 -6.13 -6.83
N PRO A 120 -4.00 -7.41 -6.90
CA PRO A 120 -3.81 -8.23 -5.71
C PRO A 120 -2.68 -7.73 -4.80
N VAL A 121 -1.62 -7.15 -5.38
CA VAL A 121 -0.51 -6.54 -4.64
C VAL A 121 -0.36 -5.09 -5.13
N PRO A 122 -1.05 -4.10 -4.54
CA PRO A 122 -1.29 -2.78 -5.13
C PRO A 122 -0.06 -1.86 -5.07
N VAL A 123 1.05 -2.29 -5.69
CA VAL A 123 2.32 -1.55 -5.76
C VAL A 123 2.14 -0.19 -6.43
N ASP A 124 1.41 -0.16 -7.56
CA ASP A 124 1.19 1.07 -8.29
C ASP A 124 0.35 2.07 -7.49
N ALA A 125 -0.66 1.60 -6.75
CA ALA A 125 -1.43 2.47 -5.87
C ALA A 125 -0.56 3.12 -4.79
N ALA A 126 0.39 2.37 -4.21
CA ALA A 126 1.34 2.94 -3.24
C ALA A 126 2.24 4.00 -3.88
N ARG A 127 2.71 3.77 -5.12
CA ARG A 127 3.49 4.77 -5.88
C ARG A 127 2.69 6.03 -6.20
N GLU A 128 1.46 5.88 -6.67
CA GLU A 128 0.55 7.00 -6.97
C GLU A 128 0.25 7.85 -5.72
N LEU A 129 0.24 7.23 -4.55
CA LEU A 129 0.11 7.90 -3.26
C LEU A 129 1.42 8.53 -2.73
N GLY A 130 2.51 8.46 -3.51
CA GLY A 130 3.76 9.14 -3.21
C GLY A 130 4.79 8.32 -2.44
N ALA A 131 4.68 6.99 -2.42
CA ALA A 131 5.68 6.14 -1.77
C ALA A 131 7.00 6.16 -2.55
N ASP A 132 8.09 6.52 -1.89
CA ASP A 132 9.44 6.48 -2.45
C ASP A 132 10.01 5.06 -2.51
N ILE A 133 9.66 4.25 -1.52
CA ILE A 133 10.05 2.84 -1.42
C ILE A 133 8.77 2.03 -1.19
N VAL A 134 8.55 1.02 -2.02
CA VAL A 134 7.44 0.09 -1.89
C VAL A 134 7.96 -1.28 -1.47
N ILE A 135 7.52 -1.73 -0.30
CA ILE A 135 7.75 -3.08 0.22
C ILE A 135 6.46 -3.86 0.02
N ALA A 136 6.49 -4.82 -0.87
CA ALA A 136 5.36 -5.69 -1.15
C ALA A 136 5.45 -6.99 -0.34
N VAL A 137 4.32 -7.42 0.23
CA VAL A 137 4.22 -8.72 0.90
C VAL A 137 3.38 -9.64 0.01
N ASP A 138 3.99 -10.70 -0.49
CA ASP A 138 3.38 -11.67 -1.39
C ASP A 138 2.98 -12.93 -0.60
N ILE A 139 1.69 -13.06 -0.38
CA ILE A 139 1.06 -14.24 0.25
C ILE A 139 0.21 -15.02 -0.76
N SER A 140 0.42 -14.81 -2.07
CA SER A 140 -0.34 -15.50 -3.10
C SER A 140 -0.08 -16.99 -3.07
N THR A 141 -1.15 -17.77 -3.03
CA THR A 141 -1.07 -19.23 -3.12
C THR A 141 -0.81 -19.64 -4.56
N LYS A 142 0.14 -20.54 -4.77
CA LYS A 142 0.28 -21.20 -6.07
C LYS A 142 -0.87 -22.21 -6.23
N PRO A 143 -1.56 -22.23 -7.37
CA PRO A 143 -2.57 -23.26 -7.62
C PRO A 143 -1.90 -24.64 -7.66
N THR A 144 -1.83 -25.31 -6.52
CA THR A 144 -1.28 -26.68 -6.42
C THR A 144 -2.44 -27.67 -6.25
N GLY A 145 -2.47 -28.68 -7.12
CA GLY A 145 -3.38 -29.81 -6.97
C GLY A 145 -4.59 -29.83 -7.91
N ALA A 146 -5.11 -31.03 -8.11
CA ALA A 146 -6.26 -31.36 -8.96
C ALA A 146 -7.61 -31.24 -8.20
N ALA A 147 -7.64 -30.63 -7.03
CA ALA A 147 -8.85 -30.54 -6.23
C ALA A 147 -9.90 -29.68 -6.95
N ASP A 148 -11.09 -30.22 -7.12
CA ASP A 148 -12.31 -29.59 -7.66
C ASP A 148 -12.32 -29.20 -9.15
N ALA A 149 -11.45 -29.79 -10.00
CA ALA A 149 -11.51 -29.58 -11.45
C ALA A 149 -12.85 -30.07 -12.10
N GLY A 150 -13.74 -30.65 -11.35
CA GLY A 150 -15.04 -31.19 -11.83
C GLY A 150 -16.23 -30.27 -11.58
N SER A 151 -16.12 -29.20 -10.77
CA SER A 151 -17.25 -28.31 -10.49
C SER A 151 -17.10 -26.98 -11.24
N LEU A 152 -18.23 -26.44 -11.71
CA LEU A 152 -18.24 -25.14 -12.40
C LEU A 152 -17.67 -24.03 -11.51
N LEU A 153 -18.07 -23.96 -10.26
CA LEU A 153 -17.61 -22.98 -9.29
C LEU A 153 -16.12 -23.17 -8.97
N GLY A 154 -15.63 -24.41 -8.86
CA GLY A 154 -14.21 -24.70 -8.67
C GLY A 154 -13.36 -24.21 -9.84
N ASN A 155 -13.81 -24.40 -11.08
CA ASN A 155 -13.12 -23.92 -12.26
C ASN A 155 -13.09 -22.38 -12.34
N VAL A 156 -14.18 -21.70 -11.98
CA VAL A 156 -14.25 -20.22 -11.94
C VAL A 156 -13.29 -19.69 -10.89
N ASN A 157 -13.32 -20.21 -9.68
CA ASN A 157 -12.43 -19.77 -8.60
C ASN A 157 -10.95 -20.01 -8.94
N ARG A 158 -10.64 -21.15 -9.58
CA ARG A 158 -9.28 -21.46 -10.03
C ARG A 158 -8.82 -20.48 -11.13
N SER A 159 -9.71 -20.13 -12.06
CA SER A 159 -9.40 -19.15 -13.12
C SER A 159 -9.11 -17.77 -12.52
N ILE A 160 -9.90 -17.32 -11.55
CA ILE A 160 -9.68 -16.06 -10.82
C ILE A 160 -8.33 -16.10 -10.10
N ALA A 161 -8.01 -17.22 -9.43
CA ALA A 161 -6.73 -17.37 -8.74
C ALA A 161 -5.51 -17.32 -9.70
N ILE A 162 -5.62 -17.96 -10.87
CA ILE A 162 -4.57 -17.92 -11.91
C ILE A 162 -4.40 -16.50 -12.45
N MET A 163 -5.49 -15.80 -12.75
CA MET A 163 -5.44 -14.40 -13.21
C MET A 163 -4.82 -13.50 -12.14
N GLY A 164 -5.27 -13.61 -10.91
CA GLY A 164 -4.71 -12.85 -9.78
C GLY A 164 -3.22 -13.09 -9.58
N GLN A 165 -2.76 -14.35 -9.72
CA GLN A 165 -1.32 -14.65 -9.65
C GLN A 165 -0.51 -13.97 -10.76
N LYS A 166 -1.03 -13.94 -11.98
CA LYS A 166 -0.36 -13.26 -13.12
C LYS A 166 -0.31 -11.74 -12.91
N LEU A 167 -1.42 -11.15 -12.48
CA LEU A 167 -1.49 -9.73 -12.15
C LEU A 167 -0.55 -9.38 -10.99
N GLY A 168 -0.58 -10.16 -9.92
CA GLY A 168 0.29 -9.96 -8.76
C GLY A 168 1.76 -10.07 -9.11
N ALA A 169 2.16 -11.03 -9.97
CA ALA A 169 3.55 -11.14 -10.43
C ALA A 169 4.01 -9.89 -11.20
N ALA A 170 3.15 -9.32 -12.04
CA ALA A 170 3.43 -8.07 -12.75
C ALA A 170 3.56 -6.86 -11.81
N GLU A 171 2.73 -6.78 -10.77
CA GLU A 171 2.82 -5.73 -9.74
C GLU A 171 4.08 -5.88 -8.88
N LEU A 172 4.37 -7.10 -8.42
CA LEU A 172 5.56 -7.42 -7.61
C LEU A 172 6.87 -7.05 -8.31
N ALA A 173 6.94 -7.16 -9.63
CA ALA A 173 8.11 -6.77 -10.41
C ALA A 173 8.42 -5.26 -10.32
N ARG A 174 7.46 -4.43 -9.91
CA ARG A 174 7.61 -2.98 -9.73
C ARG A 174 7.85 -2.55 -8.28
N ALA A 175 7.81 -3.50 -7.35
CA ALA A 175 8.17 -3.24 -5.95
C ALA A 175 9.68 -3.11 -5.79
N ASP A 176 10.12 -2.29 -4.82
CA ASP A 176 11.55 -2.20 -4.48
C ASP A 176 12.03 -3.43 -3.71
N ILE A 177 11.17 -3.98 -2.87
CA ILE A 177 11.45 -5.14 -2.04
C ILE A 177 10.21 -6.02 -2.01
N VAL A 178 10.40 -7.32 -2.14
CA VAL A 178 9.32 -8.31 -2.04
C VAL A 178 9.63 -9.27 -0.89
N ILE A 179 8.70 -9.35 0.07
CA ILE A 179 8.74 -10.29 1.18
C ILE A 179 7.80 -11.44 0.84
N ARG A 180 8.30 -12.68 0.87
CA ARG A 180 7.52 -13.89 0.58
C ARG A 180 7.55 -14.86 1.76
N PRO A 181 6.55 -14.81 2.64
CA PRO A 181 6.38 -15.82 3.69
C PRO A 181 6.13 -17.20 3.08
N ALA A 182 6.60 -18.26 3.74
CA ALA A 182 6.39 -19.64 3.31
C ALA A 182 5.01 -20.16 3.75
N VAL A 183 3.95 -19.59 3.17
CA VAL A 183 2.55 -19.87 3.53
C VAL A 183 1.72 -20.44 2.37
N ASN A 184 2.37 -20.93 1.32
CA ASN A 184 1.68 -21.41 0.10
C ASN A 184 0.73 -22.61 0.32
N ASP A 185 0.93 -23.35 1.41
CA ASP A 185 0.15 -24.51 1.82
C ASP A 185 -0.91 -24.18 2.88
N ILE A 186 -1.01 -22.90 3.28
CA ILE A 186 -2.03 -22.44 4.24
C ILE A 186 -3.20 -21.85 3.45
N GLY A 187 -4.38 -22.45 3.61
CA GLY A 187 -5.60 -21.95 2.98
C GLY A 187 -6.08 -20.63 3.60
N PRO A 188 -6.80 -19.80 2.84
CA PRO A 188 -7.28 -18.49 3.33
C PRO A 188 -8.27 -18.58 4.49
N ALA A 189 -8.88 -19.76 4.71
CA ALA A 189 -9.81 -20.04 5.82
C ALA A 189 -9.22 -20.98 6.89
N ASP A 190 -7.92 -21.29 6.82
CA ASP A 190 -7.25 -22.18 7.76
C ASP A 190 -6.75 -21.41 8.99
N PHE A 191 -7.68 -21.04 9.85
CA PHE A 191 -7.39 -20.29 11.08
C PHE A 191 -6.58 -21.09 12.12
N GLU A 192 -6.52 -22.41 12.02
CA GLU A 192 -5.72 -23.24 12.93
C GLU A 192 -4.22 -23.04 12.71
N GLN A 193 -3.80 -22.71 11.48
CA GLN A 193 -2.42 -22.46 11.13
C GLN A 193 -1.97 -21.01 11.33
N ARG A 194 -2.78 -20.15 11.92
CA ARG A 194 -2.48 -18.71 12.12
C ARG A 194 -1.14 -18.45 12.80
N ASN A 195 -0.79 -19.21 13.82
CA ASN A 195 0.50 -19.04 14.52
C ASN A 195 1.69 -19.36 13.63
N ARG A 196 1.58 -20.39 12.78
CA ARG A 196 2.59 -20.73 11.79
C ARG A 196 2.69 -19.63 10.73
N ALA A 197 1.56 -19.13 10.23
CA ALA A 197 1.53 -18.05 9.24
C ALA A 197 2.19 -16.78 9.77
N ILE A 198 1.94 -16.41 11.02
CA ILE A 198 2.57 -15.27 11.69
C ILE A 198 4.10 -15.47 11.77
N LEU A 199 4.55 -16.64 12.21
CA LEU A 199 5.98 -16.97 12.34
C LEU A 199 6.71 -16.92 10.99
N GLU A 200 6.09 -17.47 9.93
CA GLU A 200 6.67 -17.39 8.57
C GLU A 200 6.72 -15.96 8.03
N GLY A 201 5.71 -15.14 8.35
CA GLY A 201 5.73 -13.70 8.06
C GLY A 201 6.88 -12.98 8.75
N GLU A 202 7.10 -13.24 10.03
CA GLU A 202 8.20 -12.68 10.81
C GLU A 202 9.57 -13.09 10.26
N ARG A 203 9.78 -14.38 9.99
CA ARG A 203 11.03 -14.91 9.41
C ARG A 203 11.35 -14.26 8.06
N ALA A 204 10.36 -14.18 7.17
CA ALA A 204 10.53 -13.56 5.86
C ALA A 204 10.85 -12.05 5.97
N ALA A 205 10.19 -11.34 6.89
CA ALA A 205 10.45 -9.94 7.14
C ALA A 205 11.85 -9.71 7.72
N GLN A 206 12.28 -10.52 8.69
CA GLN A 206 13.63 -10.45 9.27
C GLN A 206 14.72 -10.70 8.21
N ALA A 207 14.54 -11.67 7.33
CA ALA A 207 15.45 -11.94 6.23
C ALA A 207 15.55 -10.75 5.23
N ALA A 208 14.51 -9.98 5.06
CA ALA A 208 14.49 -8.80 4.19
C ALA A 208 15.06 -7.53 4.83
N LEU A 209 15.23 -7.47 6.16
CA LEU A 209 15.68 -6.26 6.88
C LEU A 209 16.98 -5.65 6.34
N PRO A 210 18.05 -6.43 6.02
CA PRO A 210 19.28 -5.85 5.49
C PRO A 210 19.05 -5.11 4.18
N GLN A 211 18.25 -5.69 3.26
CA GLN A 211 17.90 -5.07 1.98
C GLN A 211 17.05 -3.81 2.18
N ILE A 212 16.08 -3.84 3.09
CA ILE A 212 15.24 -2.69 3.43
C ILE A 212 16.11 -1.53 3.94
N ARG A 213 17.01 -1.81 4.89
CA ARG A 213 17.92 -0.80 5.46
C ARG A 213 18.84 -0.20 4.40
N ALA A 214 19.43 -1.03 3.55
CA ALA A 214 20.29 -0.59 2.45
C ALA A 214 19.54 0.34 1.48
N LYS A 215 18.31 -0.01 1.11
CA LYS A 215 17.48 0.81 0.21
C LYS A 215 17.13 2.15 0.82
N ILE A 216 16.76 2.19 2.10
CA ILE A 216 16.47 3.43 2.83
C ILE A 216 17.72 4.31 2.90
N ALA A 217 18.88 3.75 3.27
CA ALA A 217 20.13 4.48 3.35
C ALA A 217 20.55 5.08 1.99
N ALA A 218 20.41 4.32 0.90
CA ALA A 218 20.69 4.79 -0.45
C ALA A 218 19.79 5.98 -0.84
N LEU A 219 18.48 5.90 -0.57
CA LEU A 219 17.55 7.00 -0.83
C LEU A 219 17.89 8.25 -0.01
N GLN A 220 18.22 8.08 1.27
CA GLN A 220 18.63 9.19 2.15
C GLN A 220 19.91 9.87 1.64
N ALA A 221 20.91 9.08 1.23
CA ALA A 221 22.16 9.59 0.66
C ALA A 221 21.90 10.38 -0.64
N GLN A 222 21.06 9.85 -1.52
CA GLN A 222 20.67 10.52 -2.77
C GLN A 222 19.97 11.87 -2.49
N ARG A 223 19.01 11.91 -1.56
CA ARG A 223 18.30 13.15 -1.19
C ARG A 223 19.25 14.19 -0.60
N LEU A 224 20.19 13.75 0.26
CA LEU A 224 21.20 14.64 0.83
C LEU A 224 22.11 15.21 -0.24
N ALA A 225 22.57 14.40 -1.19
CA ALA A 225 23.40 14.87 -2.32
C ALA A 225 22.64 15.87 -3.20
N GLN A 226 21.39 15.60 -3.51
CA GLN A 226 20.53 16.52 -4.28
C GLN A 226 20.31 17.84 -3.54
N ALA A 227 20.04 17.80 -2.23
CA ALA A 227 19.86 19.00 -1.42
C ALA A 227 21.13 19.86 -1.38
N ARG A 228 22.31 19.24 -1.24
CA ARG A 228 23.61 19.93 -1.30
C ARG A 228 23.85 20.59 -2.65
N ALA A 229 23.65 19.87 -3.75
CA ALA A 229 23.80 20.40 -5.09
C ALA A 229 22.84 21.60 -5.35
N GLN A 230 21.60 21.52 -4.90
CA GLN A 230 20.64 22.61 -4.99
C GLN A 230 21.06 23.84 -4.14
N ALA A 231 21.58 23.61 -2.93
CA ALA A 231 22.05 24.68 -2.08
C ALA A 231 23.28 25.40 -2.69
N GLU A 232 24.21 24.65 -3.25
CA GLU A 232 25.37 25.19 -3.96
C GLU A 232 24.95 26.01 -5.20
N ALA A 233 24.04 25.47 -6.01
CA ALA A 233 23.52 26.18 -7.17
C ALA A 233 22.82 27.51 -6.78
N ARG A 234 22.02 27.51 -5.72
CA ARG A 234 21.40 28.73 -5.18
C ARG A 234 22.44 29.73 -4.68
N ALA A 235 23.48 29.28 -3.98
CA ALA A 235 24.54 30.13 -3.49
C ALA A 235 25.32 30.77 -4.64
N VAL A 236 25.61 30.05 -5.72
CA VAL A 236 26.23 30.59 -6.94
C VAL A 236 25.35 31.67 -7.57
N GLN A 237 24.05 31.37 -7.78
CA GLN A 237 23.11 32.33 -8.34
C GLN A 237 22.98 33.60 -7.49
N GLN A 238 22.98 33.46 -6.17
CA GLN A 238 22.93 34.60 -5.26
C GLN A 238 24.19 35.47 -5.37
N ARG A 239 25.38 34.85 -5.36
CA ARG A 239 26.65 35.58 -5.54
C ARG A 239 26.71 36.31 -6.86
N GLU A 240 26.23 35.69 -7.95
CA GLU A 240 26.17 36.34 -9.27
C GLU A 240 25.19 37.52 -9.27
N ALA A 241 24.02 37.37 -8.65
CA ALA A 241 23.04 38.44 -8.50
C ALA A 241 23.60 39.62 -7.69
N GLU A 242 24.26 39.33 -6.56
CA GLU A 242 24.93 40.33 -5.73
C GLU A 242 26.06 41.04 -6.51
N ARG A 243 26.86 40.26 -7.27
CA ARG A 243 27.90 40.84 -8.14
C ARG A 243 27.29 41.77 -9.17
N LYS A 244 26.25 41.34 -9.89
CA LYS A 244 25.54 42.16 -10.87
C LYS A 244 24.97 43.44 -10.25
N ALA A 245 24.38 43.35 -9.06
CA ALA A 245 23.83 44.52 -8.35
C ALA A 245 24.94 45.50 -7.93
N ARG A 246 26.08 45.02 -7.40
CA ARG A 246 27.24 45.87 -7.09
C ARG A 246 27.80 46.54 -8.34
N CYS A 247 27.95 45.80 -9.43
CA CYS A 247 28.46 46.36 -10.67
C CYS A 247 27.51 47.40 -11.30
N ALA A 248 26.21 47.22 -11.17
CA ALA A 248 25.21 48.18 -11.65
C ALA A 248 25.26 49.52 -10.85
N GLN A 249 25.53 49.46 -9.54
CA GLN A 249 25.70 50.68 -8.71
C GLN A 249 26.96 51.48 -9.05
N GLN A 250 27.99 50.85 -9.64
CA GLN A 250 29.28 51.49 -10.03
C GLN A 250 29.28 52.00 -11.48
N SER A 251 28.12 52.24 -12.09
CA SER A 251 28.03 52.67 -13.51
C SER A 251 28.27 54.14 -13.74
N GLY A 252 28.59 54.97 -12.72
CA GLY A 252 28.91 56.39 -12.83
C GLY A 252 30.24 56.65 -13.55
N TRP A 253 30.36 57.77 -14.36
CA TRP A 253 31.58 58.12 -15.10
C TRP A 253 32.78 58.37 -14.17
N LEU A 254 32.57 58.85 -12.96
CA LEU A 254 33.60 59.10 -11.95
C LEU A 254 34.18 57.80 -11.36
N ASP A 255 33.45 56.67 -11.44
CA ASP A 255 33.87 55.40 -10.90
C ASP A 255 34.77 54.58 -11.85
N LYS A 256 35.07 55.12 -13.03
CA LYS A 256 35.87 54.44 -14.07
C LYS A 256 37.27 54.02 -13.59
N TRP A 257 37.82 54.70 -12.60
CA TRP A 257 39.13 54.44 -11.99
C TRP A 257 39.09 53.60 -10.72
N ARG A 258 37.90 53.39 -10.12
CA ARG A 258 37.70 52.66 -8.88
C ARG A 258 36.83 51.39 -9.05
N ARG A 259 36.61 50.98 -10.31
CA ARG A 259 35.77 49.80 -10.58
C ARG A 259 36.41 48.56 -9.97
N ASP A 260 35.58 47.79 -9.23
CA ASP A 260 35.85 46.44 -8.74
C ASP A 260 36.44 45.61 -9.91
N PRO A 261 37.58 44.93 -9.76
CA PRO A 261 38.13 44.04 -10.78
C PRO A 261 37.13 43.03 -11.34
N ASP A 262 36.24 42.51 -10.49
CA ASP A 262 35.17 41.57 -10.87
C ASP A 262 34.09 42.19 -11.78
N CYS A 263 34.04 43.55 -11.90
CA CYS A 263 33.12 44.26 -12.77
C CYS A 263 33.76 44.66 -14.13
N ARG A 264 35.03 44.34 -14.36
CA ARG A 264 35.75 44.68 -15.59
C ARG A 264 35.68 43.62 -16.69
N ALA A 265 35.21 42.43 -16.35
CA ALA A 265 35.09 41.33 -17.30
C ALA A 265 33.67 41.30 -17.91
N ASN A 266 33.45 42.18 -18.89
CA ASN A 266 32.51 42.03 -20.01
C ASN A 266 32.77 43.13 -21.01
#